data_1cdadcc74a12311c9f2ab53a7311ea1c
#
_entry.id   1cdadcc74a12311c9f2ab53a7311ea1c
#
_cell.length_a   1.000
_cell.length_b   1.000
_cell.length_c   1.000
_cell.angle_alpha   90.00
_cell.angle_beta   90.00
_cell.angle_gamma   90.00
#
_symmetry.space_group_name_H-M   'P 1'
#
loop_
_entity.id
_entity.type
_entity.pdbx_description
1 polymer ?
#
loop_
_entity_poly.entity_id
_entity_poly.type
_entity_poly.pdbx_seq_one_letter_code
_entity_poly.pdbx_strand_id
1 'polypeptide(L)'
;MARYVFITGGVVSSLGKGLASAALGALLQARGYTVRLRKLDPYLNVDPGTMSPTQHGEVFVTDDGAETDLDLGHYERFTGIPASKKDNITTGRIYQDIIAKERRGDYLGGTVQVIPHVTDAIKHFVRDGNEGFDFVLVEIGGTVGDIEGLPFFEAIRQLGNDLPRGDAIYIHLTLLPWIPSAGELKTKPTQHSVKELRSIGIQPDILLCRCDRPIPPEERRKLGLFCNVRESAVIEARDVDTIYEVPEAYHREGLDTEVLRAFGIEPQAAPDLTRWREVTRRVRQPEGEVTIAIVGKYTGLKDAYKSLYEALVHGGVANTVKVNVDWIESEIFENEDPAPFLEHVHGILVPGGFGQRGAEGKIKAATFARERKVPYFGICFGMQMAVIEAARSLAGVPEANSTEFGPTPEPIVGLMTEWVRGNALESRHAEGDLGGTMRLGAYDARLRQGSKVAEIYGSNNISERHRHRYEVNTDYRERLEEKGLVFSGMSPDGLLPEIVEYADHPWFVGVQFHPELKSRPFEPHPLFASFVEAALAQSRLV
;
A
#
# COMPACT_ATOMS: atom_id res chain seq x y z
N MET A 1 20.34 21.99 -5.03
CA MET A 1 20.01 20.88 -5.97
C MET A 1 19.75 19.67 -5.09
N ALA A 2 18.77 18.84 -5.39
CA ALA A 2 18.45 17.64 -4.59
C ALA A 2 19.61 16.63 -4.64
N ARG A 3 19.86 15.92 -3.56
CA ARG A 3 20.78 14.79 -3.48
C ARG A 3 20.05 13.48 -3.74
N TYR A 4 20.67 12.56 -4.45
CA TYR A 4 20.03 11.31 -4.88
C TYR A 4 20.58 10.12 -4.11
N VAL A 5 19.69 9.33 -3.53
CA VAL A 5 19.99 8.06 -2.88
C VAL A 5 19.37 6.94 -3.71
N PHE A 6 20.18 6.18 -4.43
CA PHE A 6 19.73 5.03 -5.19
C PHE A 6 19.74 3.78 -4.33
N ILE A 7 18.60 3.13 -4.19
CA ILE A 7 18.42 1.95 -3.34
C ILE A 7 18.21 0.74 -4.24
N THR A 8 19.16 -0.18 -4.22
CA THR A 8 19.18 -1.39 -5.01
C THR A 8 19.11 -2.61 -4.10
N GLY A 9 18.75 -3.77 -4.63
CA GLY A 9 18.71 -5.00 -3.86
C GLY A 9 19.28 -6.19 -4.62
N GLY A 10 19.74 -7.17 -3.86
CA GLY A 10 20.28 -8.39 -4.42
C GLY A 10 20.00 -9.61 -3.55
N VAL A 11 20.43 -10.77 -4.02
CA VAL A 11 20.30 -12.09 -3.42
C VAL A 11 18.90 -12.70 -3.59
N VAL A 12 17.83 -12.04 -3.09
CA VAL A 12 16.44 -12.54 -3.17
C VAL A 12 15.45 -11.38 -3.33
N SER A 13 14.27 -11.68 -3.88
CA SER A 13 13.13 -10.78 -3.88
C SER A 13 12.56 -10.60 -2.45
N SER A 14 11.66 -9.65 -2.26
CA SER A 14 10.99 -9.37 -0.96
C SER A 14 11.96 -9.12 0.21
N LEU A 15 13.13 -8.60 -0.10
CA LEU A 15 14.17 -8.30 0.91
C LEU A 15 13.81 -7.11 1.81
N GLY A 16 12.79 -6.31 1.42
CA GLY A 16 12.30 -5.17 2.19
C GLY A 16 12.87 -3.83 1.74
N LYS A 17 13.22 -3.67 0.44
CA LYS A 17 13.69 -2.38 -0.12
C LYS A 17 12.71 -1.24 0.13
N GLY A 18 11.40 -1.46 -0.13
CA GLY A 18 10.36 -0.45 0.07
C GLY A 18 10.30 0.05 1.51
N LEU A 19 10.32 -0.88 2.46
CA LEU A 19 10.35 -0.53 3.88
C LEU A 19 11.65 0.18 4.27
N ALA A 20 12.79 -0.25 3.73
CA ALA A 20 14.08 0.39 3.99
C ALA A 20 14.13 1.82 3.43
N SER A 21 13.61 2.02 2.22
CA SER A 21 13.47 3.33 1.58
C SER A 21 12.57 4.25 2.40
N ALA A 22 11.42 3.76 2.82
CA ALA A 22 10.45 4.49 3.65
C ALA A 22 11.05 4.88 5.02
N ALA A 23 11.73 3.94 5.69
CA ALA A 23 12.36 4.18 6.98
C ALA A 23 13.50 5.19 6.89
N LEU A 24 14.36 5.12 5.85
CA LEU A 24 15.39 6.13 5.61
C LEU A 24 14.77 7.50 5.32
N GLY A 25 13.70 7.56 4.51
CA GLY A 25 12.96 8.80 4.27
C GLY A 25 12.45 9.42 5.57
N ALA A 26 11.84 8.63 6.44
CA ALA A 26 11.38 9.07 7.76
C ALA A 26 12.54 9.56 8.67
N LEU A 27 13.69 8.89 8.63
CA LEU A 27 14.87 9.30 9.40
C LEU A 27 15.42 10.65 8.93
N LEU A 28 15.50 10.86 7.62
CA LEU A 28 15.95 12.15 7.06
C LEU A 28 14.95 13.27 7.39
N GLN A 29 13.65 13.00 7.35
CA GLN A 29 12.63 13.96 7.80
C GLN A 29 12.75 14.27 9.31
N ALA A 30 13.00 13.25 10.14
CA ALA A 30 13.22 13.44 11.58
C ALA A 30 14.48 14.27 11.90
N ARG A 31 15.38 14.42 10.94
CA ARG A 31 16.53 15.34 10.99
C ARG A 31 16.24 16.73 10.39
N GLY A 32 15.02 16.96 9.91
CA GLY A 32 14.59 18.24 9.35
C GLY A 32 14.79 18.40 7.84
N TYR A 33 15.13 17.34 7.10
CA TYR A 33 15.27 17.38 5.66
C TYR A 33 13.95 17.10 4.94
N THR A 34 13.77 17.73 3.78
CA THR A 34 12.68 17.41 2.86
C THR A 34 13.05 16.23 1.97
N VAL A 35 12.16 15.26 1.85
CA VAL A 35 12.44 14.02 1.10
C VAL A 35 11.35 13.74 0.07
N ARG A 36 11.75 13.09 -1.03
CA ARG A 36 10.87 12.48 -2.01
C ARG A 36 11.29 11.04 -2.25
N LEU A 37 10.33 10.14 -2.37
CA LEU A 37 10.57 8.75 -2.70
C LEU A 37 10.02 8.42 -4.07
N ARG A 38 10.77 7.61 -4.85
CA ARG A 38 10.38 7.14 -6.18
C ARG A 38 10.65 5.66 -6.32
N LYS A 39 9.77 5.00 -7.06
CA LYS A 39 9.84 3.57 -7.37
C LYS A 39 10.01 3.35 -8.87
N LEU A 40 11.00 2.54 -9.24
CA LEU A 40 11.25 2.08 -10.60
C LEU A 40 10.99 0.57 -10.65
N ASP A 41 9.95 0.14 -11.37
CA ASP A 41 9.54 -1.27 -11.44
C ASP A 41 9.91 -1.91 -12.79
N PRO A 42 10.72 -2.99 -12.80
CA PRO A 42 11.28 -3.53 -14.02
C PRO A 42 10.33 -4.42 -14.83
N TYR A 43 9.08 -4.63 -14.40
CA TYR A 43 8.13 -5.45 -15.15
C TYR A 43 7.54 -4.74 -16.38
N LEU A 44 7.07 -5.54 -17.35
CA LEU A 44 6.52 -5.05 -18.62
C LEU A 44 5.03 -4.63 -18.55
N ASN A 45 4.37 -4.83 -17.43
CA ASN A 45 3.03 -4.29 -17.25
C ASN A 45 3.08 -2.76 -17.25
N VAL A 46 2.11 -2.11 -17.89
CA VAL A 46 2.01 -0.64 -17.90
C VAL A 46 1.79 -0.10 -16.50
N ASP A 47 0.97 -0.80 -15.73
CA ASP A 47 0.72 -0.61 -14.31
C ASP A 47 0.35 -1.96 -13.65
N PRO A 48 0.29 -2.05 -12.32
CA PRO A 48 -0.07 -3.29 -11.63
C PRO A 48 -1.58 -3.59 -11.58
N GLY A 49 -2.44 -2.74 -12.16
CA GLY A 49 -3.89 -2.83 -12.01
C GLY A 49 -4.52 -4.15 -12.47
N THR A 50 -3.91 -4.82 -13.47
CA THR A 50 -4.34 -6.12 -13.98
C THR A 50 -3.55 -7.31 -13.43
N MET A 51 -2.57 -7.06 -12.55
CA MET A 51 -1.74 -8.11 -11.98
C MET A 51 -2.48 -8.88 -10.89
N SER A 52 -2.15 -10.16 -10.77
CA SER A 52 -2.73 -10.99 -9.70
C SER A 52 -2.15 -10.58 -8.33
N PRO A 53 -3.01 -10.30 -7.34
CA PRO A 53 -2.54 -10.01 -5.98
C PRO A 53 -1.70 -11.14 -5.37
N THR A 54 -1.84 -12.37 -5.85
CA THR A 54 -1.04 -13.53 -5.40
C THR A 54 0.40 -13.49 -5.88
N GLN A 55 0.70 -12.72 -6.92
CA GLN A 55 2.05 -12.59 -7.48
C GLN A 55 2.75 -11.29 -7.04
N HIS A 56 1.99 -10.20 -6.92
CA HIS A 56 2.53 -8.85 -6.69
C HIS A 56 2.10 -8.19 -5.37
N GLY A 57 1.20 -8.81 -4.62
CA GLY A 57 0.57 -8.17 -3.47
C GLY A 57 -0.56 -7.22 -3.86
N GLU A 58 -0.91 -6.30 -2.96
CA GLU A 58 -1.98 -5.33 -3.23
C GLU A 58 -1.57 -4.30 -4.30
N VAL A 59 -2.58 -3.79 -5.00
CA VAL A 59 -2.45 -2.61 -5.85
C VAL A 59 -2.74 -1.38 -5.00
N PHE A 60 -1.72 -0.55 -4.78
CA PHE A 60 -1.88 0.71 -4.07
C PHE A 60 -2.33 1.82 -5.02
N VAL A 61 -3.32 2.62 -4.61
CA VAL A 61 -3.87 3.70 -5.44
C VAL A 61 -3.56 5.06 -4.81
N THR A 62 -3.03 5.96 -5.62
CA THR A 62 -2.72 7.35 -5.23
C THR A 62 -3.94 8.27 -5.37
N ASP A 63 -3.89 9.47 -4.78
CA ASP A 63 -4.98 10.45 -4.90
C ASP A 63 -5.24 10.86 -6.35
N ASP A 64 -4.22 10.95 -7.19
CA ASP A 64 -4.34 11.29 -8.62
C ASP A 64 -4.68 10.09 -9.50
N GLY A 65 -4.98 8.92 -8.90
CA GLY A 65 -5.50 7.74 -9.59
C GLY A 65 -4.43 6.91 -10.30
N ALA A 66 -3.20 6.87 -9.81
CA ALA A 66 -2.23 5.86 -10.24
C ALA A 66 -2.49 4.54 -9.51
N GLU A 67 -2.52 3.44 -10.25
CA GLU A 67 -2.34 2.11 -9.72
C GLU A 67 -0.85 1.81 -9.63
N THR A 68 -0.37 1.45 -8.45
CA THR A 68 1.07 1.36 -8.16
C THR A 68 1.39 0.12 -7.33
N ASP A 69 2.67 -0.18 -7.21
CA ASP A 69 3.18 -1.20 -6.30
C ASP A 69 2.90 -0.85 -4.83
N LEU A 70 2.76 -1.88 -3.99
CA LEU A 70 2.47 -1.76 -2.56
C LEU A 70 3.52 -0.94 -1.77
N ASP A 71 4.74 -0.81 -2.29
CA ASP A 71 5.81 -0.05 -1.65
C ASP A 71 5.47 1.44 -1.51
N LEU A 72 4.66 2.00 -2.42
CA LEU A 72 4.20 3.38 -2.28
C LEU A 72 3.34 3.59 -1.03
N GLY A 73 2.62 2.57 -0.61
CA GLY A 73 1.93 2.55 0.68
C GLY A 73 2.89 2.67 1.86
N HIS A 74 4.03 1.99 1.82
CA HIS A 74 5.08 2.18 2.84
C HIS A 74 5.63 3.60 2.82
N TYR A 75 5.86 4.17 1.63
CA TYR A 75 6.36 5.54 1.51
C TYR A 75 5.42 6.53 2.17
N GLU A 76 4.13 6.48 1.87
CA GLU A 76 3.13 7.37 2.48
C GLU A 76 2.98 7.17 3.98
N ARG A 77 2.93 5.92 4.45
CA ARG A 77 2.77 5.61 5.89
C ARG A 77 3.94 6.12 6.71
N PHE A 78 5.17 6.08 6.18
CA PHE A 78 6.36 6.47 6.92
C PHE A 78 6.68 7.95 6.82
N THR A 79 6.49 8.55 5.65
CA THR A 79 6.84 9.97 5.43
C THR A 79 5.70 10.94 5.64
N GLY A 80 4.46 10.46 5.61
CA GLY A 80 3.27 11.32 5.61
C GLY A 80 3.04 12.08 4.30
N ILE A 81 3.89 11.90 3.29
CA ILE A 81 3.78 12.59 2.00
C ILE A 81 2.95 11.74 1.05
N PRO A 82 1.83 12.26 0.49
CA PRO A 82 1.06 11.55 -0.52
C PRO A 82 1.91 11.27 -1.76
N ALA A 83 1.88 10.03 -2.22
CA ALA A 83 2.48 9.64 -3.49
C ALA A 83 1.59 10.04 -4.68
N SER A 84 2.18 10.12 -5.86
CA SER A 84 1.53 10.54 -7.09
C SER A 84 1.98 9.69 -8.29
N LYS A 85 1.35 9.89 -9.45
CA LYS A 85 1.78 9.32 -10.75
C LYS A 85 3.25 9.59 -11.08
N LYS A 86 3.84 10.63 -10.47
CA LYS A 86 5.25 10.99 -10.66
C LYS A 86 6.22 10.21 -9.77
N ASP A 87 5.72 9.36 -8.90
CA ASP A 87 6.56 8.65 -7.93
C ASP A 87 6.73 7.16 -8.23
N ASN A 88 6.02 6.65 -9.25
CA ASN A 88 6.18 5.27 -9.74
C ASN A 88 6.20 5.23 -11.28
N ILE A 89 7.12 4.44 -11.82
CA ILE A 89 7.16 4.14 -13.26
C ILE A 89 7.57 2.69 -13.48
N THR A 90 6.93 2.05 -14.49
CA THR A 90 7.23 0.69 -14.92
C THR A 90 8.01 0.68 -16.23
N THR A 91 8.72 -0.41 -16.50
CA THR A 91 9.31 -0.64 -17.82
C THR A 91 8.25 -0.58 -18.92
N GLY A 92 7.10 -1.21 -18.69
CA GLY A 92 6.00 -1.22 -19.67
C GLY A 92 5.53 0.16 -20.07
N ARG A 93 5.34 1.05 -19.10
CA ARG A 93 4.95 2.44 -19.35
C ARG A 93 6.02 3.23 -20.13
N ILE A 94 7.30 3.03 -19.78
CA ILE A 94 8.41 3.70 -20.51
C ILE A 94 8.44 3.25 -21.97
N TYR A 95 8.36 1.94 -22.21
CA TYR A 95 8.38 1.41 -23.58
C TYR A 95 7.14 1.81 -24.38
N GLN A 96 5.96 1.82 -23.77
CA GLN A 96 4.73 2.29 -24.39
C GLN A 96 4.88 3.75 -24.87
N ASP A 97 5.39 4.63 -24.01
CA ASP A 97 5.60 6.05 -24.34
C ASP A 97 6.63 6.22 -25.47
N ILE A 98 7.74 5.48 -25.45
CA ILE A 98 8.79 5.54 -26.47
C ILE A 98 8.26 5.02 -27.81
N ILE A 99 7.55 3.90 -27.82
CA ILE A 99 6.95 3.32 -29.05
C ILE A 99 5.90 4.28 -29.61
N ALA A 100 5.06 4.88 -28.76
CA ALA A 100 4.09 5.88 -29.20
C ALA A 100 4.75 7.10 -29.83
N LYS A 101 5.86 7.59 -29.29
CA LYS A 101 6.67 8.69 -29.86
C LYS A 101 7.30 8.28 -31.19
N GLU A 102 7.84 7.07 -31.28
CA GLU A 102 8.41 6.55 -32.54
C GLU A 102 7.34 6.53 -33.64
N ARG A 103 6.17 5.96 -33.35
CA ARG A 103 5.06 5.87 -34.31
C ARG A 103 4.52 7.24 -34.76
N ARG A 104 4.63 8.28 -33.94
CA ARG A 104 4.29 9.65 -34.33
C ARG A 104 5.40 10.35 -35.12
N GLY A 105 6.61 9.78 -35.22
CA GLY A 105 7.76 10.37 -35.92
C GLY A 105 8.57 11.37 -35.06
N ASP A 106 8.40 11.41 -33.78
CA ASP A 106 9.05 12.34 -32.85
C ASP A 106 10.60 12.21 -32.89
N TYR A 107 11.12 11.06 -33.33
CA TYR A 107 12.55 10.78 -33.42
C TYR A 107 13.13 11.09 -34.83
N LEU A 108 12.36 11.70 -35.73
CA LEU A 108 12.79 12.18 -37.04
C LEU A 108 13.54 11.12 -37.89
N GLY A 109 13.16 9.85 -37.81
CA GLY A 109 13.78 8.75 -38.56
C GLY A 109 15.05 8.18 -37.90
N GLY A 110 15.42 8.62 -36.69
CA GLY A 110 16.53 8.08 -35.94
C GLY A 110 16.24 6.65 -35.46
N THR A 111 17.29 5.80 -35.33
CA THR A 111 17.19 4.48 -34.74
C THR A 111 16.96 4.62 -33.24
N VAL A 112 15.81 4.12 -32.74
CA VAL A 112 15.47 4.13 -31.32
C VAL A 112 16.04 2.91 -30.64
N GLN A 113 16.81 3.10 -29.57
CA GLN A 113 17.54 2.05 -28.84
C GLN A 113 17.32 2.17 -27.33
N VAL A 114 17.64 1.13 -26.57
CA VAL A 114 17.59 1.18 -25.11
C VAL A 114 18.49 2.29 -24.57
N ILE A 115 19.74 2.36 -25.07
CA ILE A 115 20.65 3.48 -24.83
C ILE A 115 20.72 4.31 -26.13
N PRO A 116 20.41 5.61 -26.12
CA PRO A 116 20.09 6.43 -24.94
C PRO A 116 18.58 6.56 -24.63
N HIS A 117 17.66 6.14 -25.51
CA HIS A 117 16.27 6.59 -25.46
C HIS A 117 15.51 6.12 -24.21
N VAL A 118 15.66 4.83 -23.84
CA VAL A 118 15.02 4.30 -22.62
C VAL A 118 15.73 4.83 -21.38
N THR A 119 17.07 4.85 -21.37
CA THR A 119 17.83 5.36 -20.23
C THR A 119 17.60 6.85 -20.01
N ASP A 120 17.47 7.66 -21.05
CA ASP A 120 17.16 9.09 -20.93
C ASP A 120 15.73 9.32 -20.41
N ALA A 121 14.76 8.52 -20.84
CA ALA A 121 13.39 8.57 -20.30
C ALA A 121 13.37 8.27 -18.79
N ILE A 122 14.13 7.27 -18.35
CA ILE A 122 14.27 6.93 -16.93
C ILE A 122 14.96 8.07 -16.16
N LYS A 123 16.08 8.60 -16.67
CA LYS A 123 16.79 9.72 -16.04
C LYS A 123 15.90 10.97 -15.93
N HIS A 124 15.12 11.25 -16.99
CA HIS A 124 14.16 12.35 -16.97
C HIS A 124 13.12 12.16 -15.87
N PHE A 125 12.49 10.97 -15.80
CA PHE A 125 11.53 10.65 -14.74
C PHE A 125 12.14 10.85 -13.34
N VAL A 126 13.37 10.36 -13.11
CA VAL A 126 14.04 10.49 -11.80
C VAL A 126 14.33 11.95 -11.43
N ARG A 127 14.59 12.82 -12.44
CA ARG A 127 14.91 14.24 -12.21
C ARG A 127 13.69 15.15 -12.11
N ASP A 128 12.58 14.81 -12.74
CA ASP A 128 11.43 15.71 -12.88
C ASP A 128 10.78 16.07 -11.54
N GLY A 129 10.49 17.36 -11.35
CA GLY A 129 9.73 17.86 -10.20
C GLY A 129 10.38 17.64 -8.83
N ASN A 130 11.71 17.69 -8.75
CA ASN A 130 12.46 17.53 -7.48
C ASN A 130 12.85 18.88 -6.85
N GLU A 131 12.33 19.98 -7.35
CA GLU A 131 12.57 21.31 -6.81
C GLU A 131 12.03 21.41 -5.37
N GLY A 132 12.86 21.87 -4.45
CA GLY A 132 12.49 22.05 -3.04
C GLY A 132 12.69 20.82 -2.16
N PHE A 133 13.15 19.69 -2.71
CA PHE A 133 13.56 18.54 -1.91
C PHE A 133 15.07 18.55 -1.66
N ASP A 134 15.47 18.20 -0.42
CA ASP A 134 16.88 18.01 -0.05
C ASP A 134 17.40 16.67 -0.55
N PHE A 135 16.58 15.62 -0.44
CA PHE A 135 16.91 14.26 -0.83
C PHE A 135 15.80 13.64 -1.70
N VAL A 136 16.22 12.93 -2.75
CA VAL A 136 15.37 12.07 -3.58
C VAL A 136 15.86 10.63 -3.45
N LEU A 137 15.06 9.79 -2.82
CA LEU A 137 15.32 8.38 -2.66
C LEU A 137 14.67 7.64 -3.83
N VAL A 138 15.47 6.88 -4.56
CA VAL A 138 15.01 6.16 -5.76
C VAL A 138 15.23 4.68 -5.54
N GLU A 139 14.16 3.95 -5.37
CA GLU A 139 14.19 2.51 -5.21
C GLU A 139 14.08 1.80 -6.56
N ILE A 140 15.01 0.90 -6.83
CA ILE A 140 14.99 0.04 -8.01
C ILE A 140 14.37 -1.30 -7.63
N GLY A 141 13.22 -1.61 -8.25
CA GLY A 141 12.55 -2.90 -8.13
C GLY A 141 13.39 -4.05 -8.67
N GLY A 142 12.99 -5.28 -8.34
CA GLY A 142 13.72 -6.48 -8.76
C GLY A 142 15.02 -6.71 -8.01
N THR A 143 15.84 -7.59 -8.56
CA THR A 143 17.12 -8.04 -7.99
C THR A 143 18.25 -7.71 -8.96
N VAL A 144 19.40 -7.25 -8.45
CA VAL A 144 20.57 -7.04 -9.29
C VAL A 144 20.97 -8.33 -10.00
N GLY A 145 21.21 -8.25 -11.31
CA GLY A 145 21.47 -9.41 -12.17
C GLY A 145 20.27 -9.89 -12.97
N ASP A 146 19.05 -9.47 -12.61
CA ASP A 146 17.86 -9.75 -13.42
C ASP A 146 17.89 -8.93 -14.72
N ILE A 147 17.59 -9.59 -15.85
CA ILE A 147 17.68 -8.99 -17.20
C ILE A 147 16.77 -7.78 -17.33
N GLU A 148 15.56 -7.88 -16.83
CA GLU A 148 14.54 -6.84 -16.89
C GLU A 148 14.93 -5.56 -16.15
N GLY A 149 15.79 -5.64 -15.15
CA GLY A 149 16.29 -4.51 -14.37
C GLY A 149 17.41 -3.71 -15.04
N LEU A 150 18.11 -4.30 -16.04
CA LEU A 150 19.32 -3.71 -16.63
C LEU A 150 19.13 -2.27 -17.12
N PRO A 151 18.04 -1.87 -17.81
CA PRO A 151 17.86 -0.49 -18.26
C PRO A 151 17.81 0.51 -17.09
N PHE A 152 17.21 0.12 -15.95
CA PHE A 152 17.16 0.97 -14.76
C PHE A 152 18.53 1.10 -14.11
N PHE A 153 19.26 -0.01 -13.95
CA PHE A 153 20.63 0.03 -13.41
C PHE A 153 21.55 0.89 -14.29
N GLU A 154 21.47 0.74 -15.63
CA GLU A 154 22.25 1.56 -16.55
C GLU A 154 21.87 3.05 -16.45
N ALA A 155 20.58 3.36 -16.35
CA ALA A 155 20.12 4.74 -16.21
C ALA A 155 20.61 5.41 -14.92
N ILE A 156 20.54 4.72 -13.77
CA ILE A 156 21.04 5.28 -12.49
C ILE A 156 22.55 5.38 -12.45
N ARG A 157 23.28 4.47 -13.13
CA ARG A 157 24.73 4.57 -13.30
C ARG A 157 25.10 5.83 -14.12
N GLN A 158 24.42 6.04 -15.24
CA GLN A 158 24.60 7.24 -16.06
C GLN A 158 24.27 8.51 -15.27
N LEU A 159 23.12 8.49 -14.55
CA LEU A 159 22.68 9.64 -13.77
C LEU A 159 23.69 10.01 -12.67
N GLY A 160 24.28 9.02 -11.99
CA GLY A 160 25.34 9.26 -11.01
C GLY A 160 26.60 9.90 -11.62
N ASN A 161 26.89 9.63 -12.90
CA ASN A 161 27.98 10.29 -13.64
C ASN A 161 27.61 11.69 -14.14
N ASP A 162 26.33 11.92 -14.47
CA ASP A 162 25.81 13.21 -14.97
C ASP A 162 25.68 14.25 -13.83
N LEU A 163 25.54 13.79 -12.58
CA LEU A 163 25.41 14.65 -11.40
C LEU A 163 26.80 15.14 -10.93
N PRO A 164 26.86 16.28 -10.23
CA PRO A 164 28.08 16.68 -9.55
C PRO A 164 28.57 15.60 -8.59
N ARG A 165 29.88 15.47 -8.45
CA ARG A 165 30.47 14.51 -7.52
C ARG A 165 29.97 14.77 -6.09
N GLY A 166 29.45 13.72 -5.45
CA GLY A 166 28.91 13.79 -4.10
C GLY A 166 27.41 14.13 -4.03
N ASP A 167 26.72 14.27 -5.17
CA ASP A 167 25.25 14.47 -5.20
C ASP A 167 24.45 13.17 -5.43
N ALA A 168 25.14 12.04 -5.58
CA ALA A 168 24.51 10.71 -5.68
C ALA A 168 25.28 9.69 -4.84
N ILE A 169 24.54 8.82 -4.14
CA ILE A 169 25.07 7.66 -3.42
C ILE A 169 24.23 6.42 -3.72
N TYR A 170 24.82 5.24 -3.50
CA TYR A 170 24.18 3.94 -3.73
C TYR A 170 24.13 3.13 -2.45
N ILE A 171 22.93 2.76 -2.03
CA ILE A 171 22.67 1.82 -0.94
C ILE A 171 22.30 0.48 -1.56
N HIS A 172 22.98 -0.58 -1.17
CA HIS A 172 22.68 -1.92 -1.64
C HIS A 172 22.17 -2.79 -0.50
N LEU A 173 20.90 -3.20 -0.59
CA LEU A 173 20.26 -4.09 0.37
C LEU A 173 20.58 -5.54 0.01
N THR A 174 21.06 -6.31 0.98
CA THR A 174 21.50 -7.69 0.81
C THR A 174 21.00 -8.59 1.95
N LEU A 175 21.22 -9.90 1.81
CA LEU A 175 20.87 -10.90 2.81
C LEU A 175 22.13 -11.56 3.38
N LEU A 176 22.20 -11.68 4.69
CA LEU A 176 23.17 -12.49 5.42
C LEU A 176 22.44 -13.68 6.07
N PRO A 177 22.29 -14.80 5.38
CA PRO A 177 21.59 -15.94 5.92
C PRO A 177 22.41 -16.63 7.02
N TRP A 178 21.74 -17.00 8.11
CA TRP A 178 22.29 -17.89 9.10
C TRP A 178 22.16 -19.34 8.63
N ILE A 179 23.26 -20.10 8.70
CA ILE A 179 23.26 -21.52 8.39
C ILE A 179 23.41 -22.32 9.69
N PRO A 180 22.34 -22.93 10.21
CA PRO A 180 22.36 -23.62 11.50
C PRO A 180 23.42 -24.72 11.58
N SER A 181 23.59 -25.51 10.51
CA SER A 181 24.58 -26.58 10.45
C SER A 181 26.04 -26.10 10.48
N ALA A 182 26.31 -24.85 10.06
CA ALA A 182 27.65 -24.25 10.10
C ALA A 182 27.86 -23.37 11.32
N GLY A 183 26.79 -22.97 12.03
CA GLY A 183 26.85 -22.09 13.18
C GLY A 183 27.34 -20.67 12.86
N GLU A 184 27.12 -20.18 11.64
CA GLU A 184 27.63 -18.88 11.20
C GLU A 184 26.72 -18.15 10.20
N LEU A 185 26.81 -16.81 10.17
CA LEU A 185 26.27 -15.98 9.09
C LEU A 185 27.12 -16.14 7.83
N LYS A 186 26.48 -16.30 6.68
CA LYS A 186 27.17 -16.42 5.40
C LYS A 186 27.24 -15.07 4.67
N THR A 187 28.46 -14.59 4.45
CA THR A 187 28.72 -13.34 3.73
C THR A 187 28.83 -13.50 2.21
N LYS A 188 28.97 -14.73 1.70
CA LYS A 188 29.13 -15.01 0.27
C LYS A 188 27.97 -14.50 -0.60
N PRO A 189 26.70 -14.67 -0.24
CA PRO A 189 25.59 -14.12 -1.04
C PRO A 189 25.70 -12.62 -1.25
N THR A 190 26.01 -11.87 -0.19
CA THR A 190 26.26 -10.42 -0.24
C THR A 190 27.44 -10.06 -1.14
N GLN A 191 28.58 -10.76 -1.00
CA GLN A 191 29.77 -10.54 -1.84
C GLN A 191 29.46 -10.77 -3.33
N HIS A 192 28.70 -11.80 -3.67
CA HIS A 192 28.29 -12.09 -5.06
C HIS A 192 27.33 -11.02 -5.58
N SER A 193 26.36 -10.61 -4.79
CA SER A 193 25.41 -9.56 -5.16
C SER A 193 26.11 -8.21 -5.43
N VAL A 194 27.04 -7.82 -4.58
CA VAL A 194 27.85 -6.60 -4.77
C VAL A 194 28.77 -6.74 -6.00
N LYS A 195 29.34 -7.93 -6.24
CA LYS A 195 30.13 -8.17 -7.45
C LYS A 195 29.29 -7.96 -8.70
N GLU A 196 28.05 -8.44 -8.72
CA GLU A 196 27.12 -8.26 -9.83
C GLU A 196 26.81 -6.78 -10.06
N LEU A 197 26.49 -6.02 -9.00
CA LEU A 197 26.26 -4.58 -9.08
C LEU A 197 27.50 -3.83 -9.63
N ARG A 198 28.70 -4.22 -9.19
CA ARG A 198 29.97 -3.64 -9.66
C ARG A 198 30.24 -3.98 -11.12
N SER A 199 29.80 -5.12 -11.63
CA SER A 199 29.97 -5.48 -13.04
C SER A 199 29.18 -4.55 -13.97
N ILE A 200 28.11 -3.94 -13.47
CA ILE A 200 27.33 -2.90 -14.17
C ILE A 200 28.02 -1.54 -14.08
N GLY A 201 29.02 -1.36 -13.22
CA GLY A 201 29.75 -0.11 -12.99
C GLY A 201 29.22 0.71 -11.82
N ILE A 202 28.47 0.11 -10.89
CA ILE A 202 27.97 0.78 -9.68
C ILE A 202 28.70 0.22 -8.46
N GLN A 203 29.39 1.08 -7.72
CA GLN A 203 29.97 0.77 -6.42
C GLN A 203 29.00 1.23 -5.33
N PRO A 204 28.53 0.34 -4.44
CA PRO A 204 27.72 0.77 -3.30
C PRO A 204 28.56 1.59 -2.32
N ASP A 205 27.96 2.64 -1.76
CA ASP A 205 28.51 3.45 -0.67
C ASP A 205 28.18 2.84 0.69
N ILE A 206 27.00 2.24 0.79
CA ILE A 206 26.44 1.66 2.01
C ILE A 206 25.86 0.28 1.68
N LEU A 207 26.14 -0.70 2.53
CA LEU A 207 25.49 -2.00 2.55
C LEU A 207 24.46 -2.03 3.67
N LEU A 208 23.21 -2.34 3.34
CA LEU A 208 22.14 -2.61 4.29
C LEU A 208 21.90 -4.11 4.33
N CYS A 209 22.39 -4.77 5.39
CA CYS A 209 22.49 -6.21 5.46
C CYS A 209 21.35 -6.79 6.29
N ARG A 210 20.31 -7.35 5.62
CA ARG A 210 19.23 -8.04 6.33
C ARG A 210 19.73 -9.32 6.97
N CYS A 211 19.40 -9.52 8.24
CA CYS A 211 19.81 -10.66 9.05
C CYS A 211 18.85 -10.88 10.21
N ASP A 212 18.82 -12.11 10.71
CA ASP A 212 17.97 -12.51 11.85
C ASP A 212 18.68 -12.33 13.21
N ARG A 213 19.98 -12.00 13.20
CA ARG A 213 20.83 -11.87 14.38
C ARG A 213 21.95 -10.86 14.17
N PRO A 214 22.64 -10.43 15.26
CA PRO A 214 23.75 -9.48 15.18
C PRO A 214 24.88 -9.94 14.24
N ILE A 215 25.42 -8.99 13.48
CA ILE A 215 26.57 -9.25 12.60
C ILE A 215 27.84 -9.15 13.44
N PRO A 216 28.63 -10.25 13.57
CA PRO A 216 29.90 -10.20 14.30
C PRO A 216 30.87 -9.17 13.70
N PRO A 217 31.71 -8.51 14.52
CA PRO A 217 32.66 -7.51 14.02
C PRO A 217 33.60 -8.03 12.92
N GLU A 218 33.98 -9.30 13.00
CA GLU A 218 34.85 -9.94 11.99
C GLU A 218 34.14 -10.06 10.63
N GLU A 219 32.86 -10.43 10.64
CA GLU A 219 32.07 -10.54 9.40
C GLU A 219 31.76 -9.14 8.84
N ARG A 220 31.55 -8.14 9.68
CA ARG A 220 31.38 -6.74 9.27
C ARG A 220 32.65 -6.21 8.58
N ARG A 221 33.84 -6.44 9.14
CA ARG A 221 35.14 -6.12 8.51
C ARG A 221 35.36 -6.83 7.19
N LYS A 222 35.02 -8.13 7.15
CA LYS A 222 35.13 -8.95 5.94
C LYS A 222 34.23 -8.43 4.82
N LEU A 223 32.97 -8.07 5.13
CA LEU A 223 32.06 -7.43 4.17
C LEU A 223 32.62 -6.10 3.67
N GLY A 224 33.12 -5.25 4.56
CA GLY A 224 33.75 -4.00 4.19
C GLY A 224 34.90 -4.18 3.20
N LEU A 225 35.79 -5.14 3.48
CA LEU A 225 36.93 -5.46 2.63
C LEU A 225 36.51 -6.00 1.24
N PHE A 226 35.65 -7.04 1.20
CA PHE A 226 35.28 -7.70 -0.04
C PHE A 226 34.33 -6.86 -0.92
N CYS A 227 33.49 -6.03 -0.31
CA CYS A 227 32.54 -5.19 -1.02
C CYS A 227 33.06 -3.76 -1.27
N ASN A 228 34.28 -3.46 -0.79
CA ASN A 228 34.91 -2.14 -0.92
C ASN A 228 34.04 -1.01 -0.35
N VAL A 229 33.54 -1.21 0.85
CA VAL A 229 32.80 -0.21 1.64
C VAL A 229 33.48 -0.01 3.00
N ARG A 230 33.28 1.16 3.62
CA ARG A 230 33.78 1.37 4.99
C ARG A 230 33.07 0.39 5.94
N GLU A 231 33.77 -0.05 6.97
CA GLU A 231 33.20 -0.94 8.00
C GLU A 231 31.97 -0.30 8.68
N SER A 232 32.00 1.01 8.93
CA SER A 232 30.88 1.80 9.46
C SER A 232 29.68 1.88 8.52
N ALA A 233 29.89 1.66 7.21
CA ALA A 233 28.84 1.66 6.18
C ALA A 233 28.25 0.25 5.91
N VAL A 234 28.65 -0.77 6.67
CA VAL A 234 28.01 -2.07 6.74
C VAL A 234 26.95 -2.01 7.84
N ILE A 235 25.73 -1.72 7.47
CA ILE A 235 24.61 -1.49 8.38
C ILE A 235 23.81 -2.77 8.58
N GLU A 236 23.51 -3.10 9.82
CA GLU A 236 22.68 -4.23 10.19
C GLU A 236 21.19 -3.87 10.01
N ALA A 237 20.48 -4.64 9.21
CA ALA A 237 19.02 -4.55 9.02
C ALA A 237 18.36 -5.77 9.64
N ARG A 238 18.25 -5.80 10.96
CA ARG A 238 17.69 -6.91 11.70
C ARG A 238 16.16 -6.94 11.61
N ASP A 239 15.62 -8.15 11.55
CA ASP A 239 14.18 -8.33 11.65
C ASP A 239 13.67 -7.81 13.01
N VAL A 240 12.55 -7.12 12.99
CA VAL A 240 11.91 -6.47 14.15
C VAL A 240 10.46 -6.94 14.29
N ASP A 241 9.88 -6.80 15.48
CA ASP A 241 8.52 -7.26 15.77
C ASP A 241 7.44 -6.43 15.05
N THR A 242 7.72 -5.16 14.82
CA THR A 242 6.84 -4.24 14.10
C THR A 242 7.64 -3.36 13.14
N ILE A 243 7.09 -3.14 11.95
CA ILE A 243 7.74 -2.27 10.94
C ILE A 243 7.98 -0.84 11.45
N TYR A 244 7.21 -0.37 12.41
CA TYR A 244 7.33 0.97 12.98
C TYR A 244 8.56 1.16 13.89
N GLU A 245 9.25 0.07 14.23
CA GLU A 245 10.54 0.12 14.94
C GLU A 245 11.73 0.30 13.99
N VAL A 246 11.56 0.02 12.68
CA VAL A 246 12.65 0.06 11.71
C VAL A 246 13.40 1.41 11.68
N PRO A 247 12.74 2.58 11.72
CA PRO A 247 13.46 3.85 11.75
C PRO A 247 14.43 3.96 12.95
N GLU A 248 13.99 3.55 14.14
CA GLU A 248 14.84 3.59 15.32
C GLU A 248 15.97 2.54 15.27
N ALA A 249 15.69 1.34 14.74
CA ALA A 249 16.68 0.29 14.56
C ALA A 249 17.79 0.74 13.59
N TYR A 250 17.42 1.35 12.46
CA TYR A 250 18.38 1.86 11.48
C TYR A 250 19.17 3.06 12.00
N HIS A 251 18.55 3.94 12.79
CA HIS A 251 19.26 5.03 13.45
C HIS A 251 20.32 4.52 14.44
N ARG A 252 19.98 3.52 15.24
CA ARG A 252 20.94 2.89 16.19
C ARG A 252 22.15 2.28 15.49
N GLU A 253 21.95 1.73 14.29
CA GLU A 253 23.02 1.20 13.44
C GLU A 253 23.78 2.30 12.67
N GLY A 254 23.29 3.55 12.70
CA GLY A 254 23.94 4.69 12.10
C GLY A 254 23.66 4.92 10.61
N LEU A 255 22.60 4.31 10.03
CA LEU A 255 22.28 4.43 8.60
C LEU A 255 22.15 5.89 8.15
N ASP A 256 21.35 6.68 8.84
CA ASP A 256 21.11 8.08 8.53
C ASP A 256 22.37 8.94 8.67
N THR A 257 23.22 8.61 9.64
CA THR A 257 24.53 9.25 9.84
C THR A 257 25.49 8.94 8.68
N GLU A 258 25.58 7.66 8.28
CA GLU A 258 26.43 7.26 7.14
C GLU A 258 25.93 7.83 5.80
N VAL A 259 24.62 7.95 5.61
CA VAL A 259 24.04 8.64 4.44
C VAL A 259 24.49 10.11 4.40
N LEU A 260 24.34 10.85 5.49
CA LEU A 260 24.78 12.24 5.55
C LEU A 260 26.30 12.38 5.32
N ARG A 261 27.12 11.52 5.93
CA ARG A 261 28.57 11.50 5.72
C ARG A 261 28.98 11.18 4.29
N ALA A 262 28.25 10.31 3.61
CA ALA A 262 28.50 10.00 2.22
C ALA A 262 28.29 11.22 1.30
N PHE A 263 27.38 12.12 1.69
CA PHE A 263 27.18 13.42 1.03
C PHE A 263 28.10 14.54 1.57
N GLY A 264 29.03 14.25 2.47
CA GLY A 264 29.89 15.26 3.09
C GLY A 264 29.16 16.19 4.08
N ILE A 265 28.03 15.76 4.61
CA ILE A 265 27.24 16.51 5.58
C ILE A 265 27.56 15.97 6.98
N GLU A 266 28.08 16.82 7.87
CA GLU A 266 28.28 16.47 9.27
C GLU A 266 26.93 16.50 10.01
N PRO A 267 26.51 15.38 10.64
CA PRO A 267 25.26 15.32 11.40
C PRO A 267 25.35 16.24 12.64
N GLN A 268 24.52 17.27 12.72
CA GLN A 268 24.56 18.23 13.82
C GLN A 268 23.70 17.83 15.02
N ALA A 269 22.58 17.11 14.78
CA ALA A 269 21.66 16.67 15.81
C ALA A 269 21.16 15.26 15.53
N ALA A 270 20.75 14.54 16.58
CA ALA A 270 20.05 13.28 16.44
C ALA A 270 18.63 13.52 15.85
N PRO A 271 18.06 12.54 15.12
CA PRO A 271 16.70 12.65 14.65
C PRO A 271 15.70 12.62 15.81
N ASP A 272 14.62 13.39 15.69
CA ASP A 272 13.51 13.28 16.64
C ASP A 272 12.62 12.07 16.29
N LEU A 273 12.77 10.99 17.03
CA LEU A 273 12.02 9.74 16.87
C LEU A 273 10.92 9.56 17.93
N THR A 274 10.52 10.62 18.64
CA THR A 274 9.55 10.55 19.74
C THR A 274 8.22 9.93 19.28
N ARG A 275 7.69 10.35 18.13
CA ARG A 275 6.44 9.80 17.58
C ARG A 275 6.57 8.33 17.21
N TRP A 276 7.71 7.91 16.66
CA TRP A 276 7.99 6.50 16.31
C TRP A 276 8.05 5.61 17.55
N ARG A 277 8.72 6.08 18.61
CA ARG A 277 8.79 5.38 19.90
C ARG A 277 7.42 5.21 20.53
N GLU A 278 6.56 6.22 20.45
CA GLU A 278 5.21 6.14 21.00
C GLU A 278 4.35 5.11 20.23
N VAL A 279 4.39 5.10 18.90
CA VAL A 279 3.69 4.06 18.11
C VAL A 279 4.23 2.67 18.47
N THR A 280 5.55 2.48 18.49
CA THR A 280 6.18 1.21 18.86
C THR A 280 5.80 0.77 20.26
N ARG A 281 5.75 1.70 21.23
CA ARG A 281 5.32 1.43 22.60
C ARG A 281 3.87 0.90 22.65
N ARG A 282 2.95 1.56 21.97
CA ARG A 282 1.53 1.15 21.92
C ARG A 282 1.35 -0.22 21.26
N VAL A 283 2.11 -0.52 20.20
CA VAL A 283 2.09 -1.83 19.55
C VAL A 283 2.64 -2.94 20.47
N ARG A 284 3.73 -2.66 21.21
CA ARG A 284 4.39 -3.65 22.08
C ARG A 284 3.76 -3.82 23.45
N GLN A 285 3.09 -2.80 23.94
CA GLN A 285 2.47 -2.75 25.26
C GLN A 285 1.00 -2.34 25.15
N PRO A 286 0.16 -3.15 24.48
CA PRO A 286 -1.27 -2.88 24.40
C PRO A 286 -1.94 -3.06 25.75
N GLU A 287 -3.00 -2.30 26.02
CA GLU A 287 -3.82 -2.39 27.24
C GLU A 287 -4.92 -3.45 27.15
N GLY A 288 -5.11 -4.04 25.98
CA GLY A 288 -6.08 -5.09 25.70
C GLY A 288 -5.89 -5.66 24.31
N GLU A 289 -6.75 -6.59 23.95
CA GLU A 289 -6.74 -7.18 22.61
C GLU A 289 -8.15 -7.38 22.06
N VAL A 290 -8.28 -7.34 20.76
CA VAL A 290 -9.50 -7.64 20.02
C VAL A 290 -9.20 -8.59 18.88
N THR A 291 -10.16 -9.46 18.54
CA THR A 291 -10.08 -10.34 17.37
C THR A 291 -11.04 -9.85 16.31
N ILE A 292 -10.53 -9.62 15.11
CA ILE A 292 -11.31 -9.18 13.94
C ILE A 292 -11.20 -10.25 12.87
N ALA A 293 -12.34 -10.78 12.41
CA ALA A 293 -12.39 -11.65 11.24
C ALA A 293 -12.31 -10.85 9.95
N ILE A 294 -11.35 -11.16 9.08
CA ILE A 294 -11.33 -10.69 7.70
C ILE A 294 -11.89 -11.79 6.81
N VAL A 295 -13.12 -11.60 6.34
CA VAL A 295 -13.80 -12.54 5.44
C VAL A 295 -13.54 -12.12 3.99
N GLY A 296 -12.52 -12.71 3.40
CA GLY A 296 -11.95 -12.26 2.11
C GLY A 296 -11.67 -13.37 1.13
N LYS A 297 -10.94 -13.01 0.07
CA LYS A 297 -10.31 -13.91 -0.90
C LYS A 297 -8.81 -13.81 -0.73
N TYR A 298 -8.07 -14.88 -1.07
CA TYR A 298 -6.59 -14.86 -1.00
C TYR A 298 -6.05 -14.61 0.42
N THR A 299 -6.75 -15.07 1.44
CA THR A 299 -6.40 -14.83 2.85
C THR A 299 -5.08 -15.49 3.26
N GLY A 300 -4.60 -16.48 2.50
CA GLY A 300 -3.29 -17.08 2.67
C GLY A 300 -2.10 -16.17 2.29
N LEU A 301 -2.34 -15.03 1.64
CA LEU A 301 -1.30 -14.12 1.19
C LEU A 301 -1.45 -12.74 1.83
N LYS A 302 -0.69 -12.50 2.90
CA LYS A 302 -0.78 -11.26 3.70
C LYS A 302 -0.51 -9.98 2.89
N ASP A 303 0.38 -10.05 1.88
CA ASP A 303 0.72 -8.89 1.06
C ASP A 303 -0.42 -8.45 0.12
N ALA A 304 -1.41 -9.32 -0.15
CA ALA A 304 -2.63 -8.95 -0.88
C ALA A 304 -3.53 -7.95 -0.12
N TYR A 305 -3.34 -7.86 1.20
CA TYR A 305 -4.10 -7.01 2.12
C TYR A 305 -3.20 -6.14 2.99
N LYS A 306 -2.05 -5.72 2.47
CA LYS A 306 -1.03 -5.03 3.26
C LYS A 306 -1.56 -3.74 3.89
N SER A 307 -2.16 -2.84 3.12
CA SER A 307 -2.72 -1.58 3.62
C SER A 307 -3.87 -1.83 4.60
N LEU A 308 -4.71 -2.84 4.34
CA LEU A 308 -5.80 -3.21 5.24
C LEU A 308 -5.30 -3.66 6.61
N TYR A 309 -4.31 -4.56 6.61
CA TYR A 309 -3.68 -5.03 7.85
C TYR A 309 -3.05 -3.88 8.64
N GLU A 310 -2.28 -3.03 7.95
CA GLU A 310 -1.66 -1.86 8.59
C GLU A 310 -2.72 -0.87 9.12
N ALA A 311 -3.82 -0.66 8.41
CA ALA A 311 -4.90 0.21 8.87
C ALA A 311 -5.57 -0.33 10.15
N LEU A 312 -5.73 -1.65 10.28
CA LEU A 312 -6.18 -2.28 11.52
C LEU A 312 -5.17 -2.11 12.66
N VAL A 313 -3.87 -2.24 12.37
CA VAL A 313 -2.81 -1.94 13.36
C VAL A 313 -2.88 -0.47 13.80
N HIS A 314 -3.09 0.46 12.87
CA HIS A 314 -3.26 1.89 13.19
C HIS A 314 -4.49 2.14 14.07
N GLY A 315 -5.61 1.46 13.79
CA GLY A 315 -6.79 1.47 14.66
C GLY A 315 -6.48 0.95 16.05
N GLY A 316 -5.67 -0.10 16.15
CA GLY A 316 -5.14 -0.63 17.40
C GLY A 316 -4.26 0.39 18.14
N VAL A 317 -3.37 1.08 17.43
CA VAL A 317 -2.52 2.16 17.98
C VAL A 317 -3.37 3.30 18.54
N ALA A 318 -4.42 3.72 17.81
CA ALA A 318 -5.34 4.76 18.27
C ALA A 318 -6.00 4.40 19.60
N ASN A 319 -6.38 3.14 19.77
CA ASN A 319 -7.10 2.62 20.95
C ASN A 319 -6.19 1.96 22.01
N THR A 320 -4.89 1.91 21.78
CA THR A 320 -3.89 1.20 22.61
C THR A 320 -4.22 -0.27 22.81
N VAL A 321 -4.75 -0.94 21.78
CA VAL A 321 -5.10 -2.35 21.80
C VAL A 321 -4.39 -3.13 20.69
N LYS A 322 -4.13 -4.41 20.95
CA LYS A 322 -3.65 -5.34 19.94
C LYS A 322 -4.82 -5.84 19.11
N VAL A 323 -4.70 -5.76 17.81
CA VAL A 323 -5.67 -6.34 16.87
C VAL A 323 -5.13 -7.71 16.40
N ASN A 324 -5.81 -8.78 16.81
CA ASN A 324 -5.59 -10.12 16.26
C ASN A 324 -6.50 -10.29 15.05
N VAL A 325 -5.96 -10.83 13.96
CA VAL A 325 -6.72 -11.01 12.71
C VAL A 325 -6.92 -12.47 12.42
N ASP A 326 -8.19 -12.87 12.32
CA ASP A 326 -8.62 -14.17 11.83
C ASP A 326 -8.92 -14.07 10.33
N TRP A 327 -8.09 -14.75 9.55
CA TRP A 327 -8.20 -14.75 8.09
C TRP A 327 -9.12 -15.90 7.65
N ILE A 328 -10.28 -15.58 7.08
CA ILE A 328 -11.29 -16.54 6.66
C ILE A 328 -11.54 -16.42 5.16
N GLU A 329 -11.35 -17.53 4.42
CA GLU A 329 -11.74 -17.61 3.02
C GLU A 329 -13.26 -17.57 2.91
N SER A 330 -13.79 -16.58 2.20
CA SER A 330 -15.25 -16.36 2.12
C SER A 330 -16.01 -17.52 1.46
N GLU A 331 -15.35 -18.32 0.62
CA GLU A 331 -15.93 -19.51 -0.03
C GLU A 331 -16.36 -20.58 0.98
N ILE A 332 -15.75 -20.63 2.17
CA ILE A 332 -16.15 -21.58 3.24
C ILE A 332 -17.63 -21.39 3.58
N PHE A 333 -18.08 -20.14 3.68
CA PHE A 333 -19.46 -19.83 4.04
C PHE A 333 -20.48 -20.06 2.91
N GLU A 334 -20.04 -20.36 1.69
CA GLU A 334 -20.99 -20.80 0.66
C GLU A 334 -21.67 -22.11 1.05
N ASN A 335 -20.96 -23.02 1.72
CA ASN A 335 -21.41 -24.34 2.09
C ASN A 335 -21.56 -24.57 3.60
N GLU A 336 -20.92 -23.76 4.44
CA GLU A 336 -20.90 -23.91 5.90
C GLU A 336 -21.64 -22.75 6.59
N ASP A 337 -22.10 -23.00 7.82
CA ASP A 337 -22.66 -21.96 8.68
C ASP A 337 -21.55 -21.04 9.17
N PRO A 338 -21.65 -19.70 9.04
CA PRO A 338 -20.69 -18.77 9.57
C PRO A 338 -20.54 -18.79 11.10
N ALA A 339 -21.55 -19.20 11.86
CA ALA A 339 -21.58 -19.08 13.32
C ALA A 339 -20.35 -19.70 14.01
N PRO A 340 -19.94 -20.96 13.75
CA PRO A 340 -18.79 -21.55 14.40
C PRO A 340 -17.47 -20.81 14.18
N PHE A 341 -17.38 -20.04 13.09
CA PHE A 341 -16.20 -19.27 12.70
C PHE A 341 -16.22 -17.83 13.21
N LEU A 342 -17.41 -17.28 13.50
CA LEU A 342 -17.58 -15.86 13.79
C LEU A 342 -18.09 -15.56 15.21
N GLU A 343 -18.48 -16.59 16.01
CA GLU A 343 -19.01 -16.36 17.36
C GLU A 343 -17.98 -15.80 18.35
N HIS A 344 -16.69 -16.06 18.11
CA HIS A 344 -15.60 -15.65 19.01
C HIS A 344 -14.96 -14.33 18.62
N VAL A 345 -15.37 -13.71 17.49
CA VAL A 345 -14.74 -12.47 17.02
C VAL A 345 -15.49 -11.23 17.51
N HIS A 346 -14.75 -10.14 17.66
CA HIS A 346 -15.28 -8.88 18.19
C HIS A 346 -15.65 -7.89 17.07
N GLY A 347 -15.25 -8.19 15.84
CA GLY A 347 -15.60 -7.43 14.64
C GLY A 347 -15.41 -8.26 13.38
N ILE A 348 -16.18 -7.94 12.35
CA ILE A 348 -16.13 -8.59 11.03
C ILE A 348 -15.83 -7.54 9.98
N LEU A 349 -14.75 -7.75 9.22
CA LEU A 349 -14.36 -6.90 8.11
C LEU A 349 -14.46 -7.69 6.80
N VAL A 350 -15.22 -7.15 5.85
CA VAL A 350 -15.34 -7.70 4.50
C VAL A 350 -14.63 -6.76 3.52
N PRO A 351 -13.45 -7.15 3.01
CA PRO A 351 -12.62 -6.29 2.17
C PRO A 351 -13.13 -6.20 0.74
N GLY A 352 -12.53 -5.29 -0.02
CA GLY A 352 -12.66 -5.17 -1.46
C GLY A 352 -12.34 -6.46 -2.21
N GLY A 353 -12.72 -6.51 -3.48
CA GLY A 353 -12.51 -7.65 -4.35
C GLY A 353 -13.31 -7.52 -5.64
N PHE A 354 -13.17 -8.49 -6.52
CA PHE A 354 -13.86 -8.57 -7.80
C PHE A 354 -14.36 -9.99 -8.08
N GLY A 355 -15.40 -10.10 -8.87
CA GLY A 355 -15.94 -11.37 -9.37
C GLY A 355 -16.78 -12.16 -8.37
N GLN A 356 -17.54 -13.12 -8.90
CA GLN A 356 -18.56 -13.87 -8.16
C GLN A 356 -18.02 -14.79 -7.07
N ARG A 357 -16.81 -15.32 -7.21
CA ARG A 357 -16.22 -16.27 -6.27
C ARG A 357 -16.21 -15.72 -4.82
N GLY A 358 -16.79 -16.47 -3.87
CA GLY A 358 -16.89 -16.11 -2.46
C GLY A 358 -17.86 -14.97 -2.14
N ALA A 359 -18.67 -14.48 -3.12
CA ALA A 359 -19.63 -13.39 -2.89
C ALA A 359 -20.73 -13.80 -1.91
N GLU A 360 -21.32 -14.99 -2.08
CA GLU A 360 -22.38 -15.48 -1.19
C GLU A 360 -21.88 -15.67 0.24
N GLY A 361 -20.61 -16.11 0.42
CA GLY A 361 -20.02 -16.20 1.75
C GLY A 361 -19.86 -14.83 2.42
N LYS A 362 -19.51 -13.79 1.67
CA LYS A 362 -19.43 -12.41 2.18
C LYS A 362 -20.83 -11.87 2.57
N ILE A 363 -21.87 -12.19 1.78
CA ILE A 363 -23.26 -11.85 2.10
C ILE A 363 -23.66 -12.51 3.41
N LYS A 364 -23.38 -13.81 3.60
CA LYS A 364 -23.67 -14.54 4.86
C LYS A 364 -22.91 -13.94 6.05
N ALA A 365 -21.68 -13.48 5.87
CA ALA A 365 -20.94 -12.79 6.93
C ALA A 365 -21.60 -11.46 7.32
N ALA A 366 -22.11 -10.69 6.35
CA ALA A 366 -22.88 -9.48 6.61
C ALA A 366 -24.21 -9.78 7.32
N THR A 367 -24.92 -10.85 6.93
CA THR A 367 -26.12 -11.34 7.64
C THR A 367 -25.82 -11.63 9.10
N PHE A 368 -24.78 -12.43 9.36
CA PHE A 368 -24.37 -12.79 10.71
C PHE A 368 -24.06 -11.54 11.55
N ALA A 369 -23.27 -10.60 11.00
CA ALA A 369 -22.92 -9.37 11.69
C ALA A 369 -24.17 -8.54 12.05
N ARG A 370 -25.10 -8.35 11.11
CA ARG A 370 -26.34 -7.60 11.32
C ARG A 370 -27.22 -8.25 12.39
N GLU A 371 -27.45 -9.56 12.32
CA GLU A 371 -28.34 -10.28 13.22
C GLU A 371 -27.78 -10.47 14.63
N ARG A 372 -26.48 -10.72 14.75
CA ARG A 372 -25.78 -10.90 16.02
C ARG A 372 -25.27 -9.60 16.64
N LYS A 373 -25.47 -8.45 15.95
CA LYS A 373 -25.01 -7.13 16.40
C LYS A 373 -23.50 -7.05 16.61
N VAL A 374 -22.72 -7.82 15.82
CA VAL A 374 -21.25 -7.76 15.80
C VAL A 374 -20.82 -6.59 14.90
N PRO A 375 -19.89 -5.73 15.34
CA PRO A 375 -19.37 -4.65 14.51
C PRO A 375 -18.95 -5.14 13.10
N TYR A 376 -19.44 -4.47 12.06
CA TYR A 376 -19.23 -4.82 10.66
C TYR A 376 -18.61 -3.67 9.88
N PHE A 377 -17.54 -3.96 9.15
CA PHE A 377 -16.93 -3.01 8.21
C PHE A 377 -16.86 -3.61 6.80
N GLY A 378 -17.65 -3.10 5.89
CA GLY A 378 -17.65 -3.49 4.47
C GLY A 378 -16.92 -2.48 3.61
N ILE A 379 -15.82 -2.88 2.97
CA ILE A 379 -15.01 -2.00 2.12
C ILE A 379 -15.23 -2.35 0.66
N CYS A 380 -15.58 -1.40 -0.20
CA CYS A 380 -15.79 -1.51 -1.63
C CYS A 380 -16.76 -2.66 -1.96
N PHE A 381 -16.27 -3.80 -2.41
CA PHE A 381 -17.09 -4.99 -2.63
C PHE A 381 -17.82 -5.45 -1.36
N GLY A 382 -17.22 -5.25 -0.17
CA GLY A 382 -17.86 -5.55 1.11
C GLY A 382 -19.10 -4.71 1.38
N MET A 383 -19.10 -3.43 1.03
CA MET A 383 -20.30 -2.59 1.05
C MET A 383 -21.38 -3.12 0.09
N GLN A 384 -21.00 -3.46 -1.14
CA GLN A 384 -21.92 -3.97 -2.15
C GLN A 384 -22.59 -5.27 -1.68
N MET A 385 -21.84 -6.18 -1.06
CA MET A 385 -22.39 -7.42 -0.48
C MET A 385 -23.35 -7.16 0.67
N ALA A 386 -23.07 -6.17 1.52
CA ALA A 386 -23.99 -5.75 2.58
C ALA A 386 -25.30 -5.13 2.04
N VAL A 387 -25.23 -4.40 0.93
CA VAL A 387 -26.43 -3.85 0.26
C VAL A 387 -27.26 -4.98 -0.38
N ILE A 388 -26.62 -5.95 -1.03
CA ILE A 388 -27.31 -7.13 -1.57
C ILE A 388 -27.97 -7.92 -0.42
N GLU A 389 -27.29 -8.11 0.70
CA GLU A 389 -27.84 -8.75 1.90
C GLU A 389 -29.12 -8.05 2.37
N ALA A 390 -29.05 -6.71 2.57
CA ALA A 390 -30.19 -5.92 3.01
C ALA A 390 -31.38 -6.00 2.05
N ALA A 391 -31.11 -5.98 0.75
CA ALA A 391 -32.15 -6.10 -0.27
C ALA A 391 -32.84 -7.47 -0.21
N ARG A 392 -32.09 -8.55 -0.11
CA ARG A 392 -32.61 -9.92 -0.05
C ARG A 392 -33.36 -10.18 1.26
N SER A 393 -32.74 -9.86 2.39
CA SER A 393 -33.22 -10.23 3.72
C SER A 393 -34.32 -9.30 4.26
N LEU A 394 -34.23 -8.02 3.97
CA LEU A 394 -35.09 -7.01 4.59
C LEU A 394 -36.04 -6.31 3.61
N ALA A 395 -35.57 -5.96 2.41
CA ALA A 395 -36.36 -5.18 1.46
C ALA A 395 -37.22 -6.04 0.53
N GLY A 396 -37.24 -7.36 0.68
CA GLY A 396 -38.09 -8.28 -0.11
C GLY A 396 -37.69 -8.32 -1.59
N VAL A 397 -36.39 -8.26 -1.89
CA VAL A 397 -35.83 -8.41 -3.25
C VAL A 397 -34.96 -9.67 -3.29
N PRO A 398 -35.54 -10.87 -3.27
CA PRO A 398 -34.79 -12.13 -3.12
C PRO A 398 -33.77 -12.38 -4.24
N GLU A 399 -34.04 -11.85 -5.44
CA GLU A 399 -33.17 -11.98 -6.62
C GLU A 399 -32.16 -10.82 -6.76
N ALA A 400 -32.05 -9.93 -5.75
CA ALA A 400 -31.06 -8.84 -5.75
C ALA A 400 -29.65 -9.37 -5.97
N ASN A 401 -28.95 -8.82 -6.96
CA ASN A 401 -27.62 -9.29 -7.33
C ASN A 401 -26.79 -8.18 -7.98
N SER A 402 -25.53 -8.50 -8.28
CA SER A 402 -24.64 -7.63 -9.04
C SER A 402 -24.59 -8.06 -10.52
N THR A 403 -24.62 -7.10 -11.44
CA THR A 403 -24.35 -7.35 -12.87
C THR A 403 -22.93 -7.81 -13.13
N GLU A 404 -22.03 -7.67 -12.16
CA GLU A 404 -20.68 -8.25 -12.21
C GLU A 404 -20.70 -9.79 -12.29
N PHE A 405 -21.74 -10.41 -11.74
CA PHE A 405 -21.89 -11.88 -11.69
C PHE A 405 -22.68 -12.44 -12.89
N GLY A 406 -23.14 -11.57 -13.75
CA GLY A 406 -23.94 -11.89 -14.93
C GLY A 406 -25.29 -11.16 -14.95
N PRO A 407 -26.11 -11.40 -15.97
CA PRO A 407 -27.42 -10.79 -16.08
C PRO A 407 -28.31 -11.14 -14.87
N THR A 408 -29.00 -10.16 -14.32
CA THR A 408 -29.89 -10.30 -13.17
C THR A 408 -31.16 -9.47 -13.39
N PRO A 409 -32.37 -9.95 -12.98
CA PRO A 409 -33.59 -9.18 -13.03
C PRO A 409 -33.62 -8.01 -12.05
N GLU A 410 -32.82 -8.09 -10.95
CA GLU A 410 -32.78 -7.09 -9.89
C GLU A 410 -31.31 -6.61 -9.69
N PRO A 411 -30.83 -5.71 -10.59
CA PRO A 411 -29.44 -5.23 -10.58
C PRO A 411 -29.24 -4.17 -9.50
N ILE A 412 -29.15 -4.59 -8.23
CA ILE A 412 -28.95 -3.67 -7.11
C ILE A 412 -27.53 -3.11 -7.07
N VAL A 413 -26.58 -3.82 -7.69
CA VAL A 413 -25.24 -3.36 -7.98
C VAL A 413 -25.01 -3.51 -9.49
N GLY A 414 -24.55 -2.45 -10.14
CA GLY A 414 -24.38 -2.45 -11.59
C GLY A 414 -23.36 -1.44 -12.08
N LEU A 415 -23.10 -1.49 -13.40
CA LEU A 415 -22.26 -0.49 -14.06
C LEU A 415 -23.02 0.84 -14.16
N MET A 416 -22.42 1.91 -13.66
CA MET A 416 -22.85 3.27 -13.96
C MET A 416 -22.02 3.81 -15.14
N THR A 417 -22.67 4.47 -16.09
CA THR A 417 -22.02 4.90 -17.34
C THR A 417 -21.29 6.23 -17.22
N GLU A 418 -21.73 7.09 -16.30
CA GLU A 418 -21.17 8.44 -16.15
C GLU A 418 -21.09 8.87 -14.69
N TRP A 419 -20.08 9.63 -14.33
CA TRP A 419 -19.91 10.27 -13.01
C TRP A 419 -19.09 11.55 -13.12
N VAL A 420 -19.12 12.39 -12.09
CA VAL A 420 -18.43 13.68 -12.06
C VAL A 420 -17.21 13.62 -11.13
N ARG A 421 -16.05 14.03 -11.64
CA ARG A 421 -14.83 14.23 -10.87
C ARG A 421 -14.41 15.70 -10.94
N GLY A 422 -14.51 16.41 -9.82
CA GLY A 422 -14.34 17.87 -9.81
C GLY A 422 -15.35 18.54 -10.75
N ASN A 423 -14.89 19.22 -11.80
CA ASN A 423 -15.73 19.85 -12.82
C ASN A 423 -15.76 19.07 -14.15
N ALA A 424 -15.18 17.89 -14.21
CA ALA A 424 -15.13 17.06 -15.42
C ALA A 424 -16.10 15.87 -15.31
N LEU A 425 -16.86 15.64 -16.39
CA LEU A 425 -17.67 14.43 -16.55
C LEU A 425 -16.75 13.31 -17.04
N GLU A 426 -16.67 12.24 -16.29
CA GLU A 426 -16.00 11.00 -16.71
C GLU A 426 -17.05 9.98 -17.16
N SER A 427 -16.81 9.30 -18.29
CA SER A 427 -17.72 8.30 -18.83
C SER A 427 -17.07 6.92 -18.88
N ARG A 428 -17.92 5.91 -18.71
CA ARG A 428 -17.53 4.50 -18.71
C ARG A 428 -18.26 3.76 -19.86
N HIS A 429 -17.51 2.97 -20.61
CA HIS A 429 -18.06 2.12 -21.67
C HIS A 429 -17.92 0.66 -21.30
N ALA A 430 -18.97 -0.15 -21.54
CA ALA A 430 -19.00 -1.57 -21.17
C ALA A 430 -17.94 -2.43 -21.89
N GLU A 431 -17.49 -1.99 -23.08
CA GLU A 431 -16.51 -2.69 -23.94
C GLU A 431 -15.11 -2.04 -23.92
N GLY A 432 -14.84 -1.14 -22.98
CA GLY A 432 -13.57 -0.41 -22.90
C GLY A 432 -12.41 -1.23 -22.33
N ASP A 433 -11.21 -0.63 -22.38
CA ASP A 433 -10.00 -1.15 -21.73
C ASP A 433 -10.29 -1.41 -20.24
N LEU A 434 -10.00 -2.63 -19.79
CA LEU A 434 -10.24 -3.05 -18.41
C LEU A 434 -9.53 -2.17 -17.37
N GLY A 435 -8.37 -1.59 -17.70
CA GLY A 435 -7.66 -0.63 -16.84
C GLY A 435 -8.27 0.78 -16.85
N GLY A 436 -8.93 1.20 -17.95
CA GLY A 436 -9.41 2.56 -18.16
C GLY A 436 -10.85 2.86 -17.71
N THR A 437 -11.60 1.88 -17.19
CA THR A 437 -13.04 2.00 -16.89
C THR A 437 -13.36 2.04 -15.39
N MET A 438 -12.38 2.16 -14.51
CA MET A 438 -12.59 2.23 -13.06
C MET A 438 -12.66 3.67 -12.54
N ARG A 439 -13.41 3.89 -11.46
CA ARG A 439 -13.17 5.06 -10.60
C ARG A 439 -11.87 4.81 -9.85
N LEU A 440 -10.87 5.63 -10.15
CA LEU A 440 -9.52 5.51 -9.59
C LEU A 440 -9.08 6.83 -8.95
N GLY A 441 -8.54 6.75 -7.74
CA GLY A 441 -8.02 7.88 -7.01
C GLY A 441 -9.03 8.56 -6.10
N ALA A 442 -8.73 9.77 -5.66
CA ALA A 442 -9.52 10.50 -4.70
C ALA A 442 -10.78 11.11 -5.34
N TYR A 443 -11.92 10.87 -4.70
CA TYR A 443 -13.21 11.49 -5.02
C TYR A 443 -13.84 12.04 -3.76
N ASP A 444 -14.51 13.17 -3.91
CA ASP A 444 -15.21 13.82 -2.81
C ASP A 444 -16.55 13.14 -2.54
N ALA A 445 -16.97 13.14 -1.27
CA ALA A 445 -18.27 12.70 -0.84
C ALA A 445 -18.87 13.65 0.19
N ARG A 446 -20.22 13.75 0.22
CA ARG A 446 -20.99 14.49 1.21
C ARG A 446 -21.64 13.53 2.18
N LEU A 447 -21.39 13.74 3.47
CA LEU A 447 -21.96 12.94 4.53
C LEU A 447 -23.28 13.57 5.03
N ARG A 448 -24.22 12.69 5.35
CA ARG A 448 -25.50 13.08 5.95
C ARG A 448 -25.26 13.63 7.36
N GLN A 449 -25.72 14.85 7.60
CA GLN A 449 -25.60 15.46 8.92
C GLN A 449 -26.28 14.59 10.00
N GLY A 450 -25.59 14.36 11.12
CA GLY A 450 -26.08 13.54 12.21
C GLY A 450 -26.01 12.03 11.97
N SER A 451 -25.36 11.59 10.89
CA SER A 451 -25.01 10.17 10.71
C SER A 451 -23.80 9.79 11.56
N LYS A 452 -23.70 8.52 11.92
CA LYS A 452 -22.54 7.98 12.66
C LYS A 452 -21.22 8.28 11.95
N VAL A 453 -21.20 8.11 10.63
CA VAL A 453 -19.98 8.39 9.85
C VAL A 453 -19.60 9.87 9.85
N ALA A 454 -20.56 10.79 9.82
CA ALA A 454 -20.27 12.23 9.93
C ALA A 454 -19.68 12.60 11.31
N GLU A 455 -20.13 11.95 12.38
CA GLU A 455 -19.57 12.09 13.71
C GLU A 455 -18.14 11.53 13.78
N ILE A 456 -17.91 10.35 13.22
CA ILE A 456 -16.58 9.70 13.16
C ILE A 456 -15.56 10.57 12.42
N TYR A 457 -15.93 11.12 11.26
CA TYR A 457 -15.04 12.02 10.50
C TYR A 457 -14.91 13.42 11.09
N GLY A 458 -15.88 13.84 11.91
CA GLY A 458 -15.94 15.23 12.38
C GLY A 458 -16.17 16.26 11.26
N SER A 459 -16.67 15.82 10.09
CA SER A 459 -16.89 16.63 8.90
C SER A 459 -18.03 16.05 8.06
N ASN A 460 -18.72 16.93 7.32
CA ASN A 460 -19.73 16.52 6.33
C ASN A 460 -19.18 16.42 4.91
N ASN A 461 -17.91 16.75 4.68
CA ASN A 461 -17.25 16.58 3.39
C ASN A 461 -15.96 15.78 3.58
N ILE A 462 -15.78 14.75 2.78
CA ILE A 462 -14.61 13.88 2.80
C ILE A 462 -14.09 13.67 1.38
N SER A 463 -12.85 13.25 1.26
CA SER A 463 -12.25 12.85 -0.01
C SER A 463 -11.50 11.55 0.20
N GLU A 464 -11.88 10.50 -0.51
CA GLU A 464 -11.38 9.15 -0.31
C GLU A 464 -10.98 8.48 -1.60
N ARG A 465 -10.07 7.49 -1.54
CA ARG A 465 -9.54 6.79 -2.71
C ARG A 465 -10.44 5.65 -3.14
N HIS A 466 -10.73 5.59 -4.42
CA HIS A 466 -11.58 4.58 -5.07
C HIS A 466 -10.77 3.69 -5.99
N ARG A 467 -11.24 2.42 -6.12
CA ARG A 467 -10.77 1.44 -7.10
C ARG A 467 -11.88 0.45 -7.40
N HIS A 468 -12.84 0.84 -8.21
CA HIS A 468 -13.98 -0.03 -8.54
C HIS A 468 -14.68 0.40 -9.84
N ARG A 469 -15.51 -0.50 -10.39
CA ARG A 469 -16.31 -0.31 -11.61
C ARG A 469 -17.81 -0.29 -11.33
N TYR A 470 -18.23 -1.11 -10.38
CA TYR A 470 -19.64 -1.33 -10.07
C TYR A 470 -20.02 -0.42 -8.92
N GLU A 471 -21.28 0.04 -8.97
CA GLU A 471 -21.86 0.98 -8.02
C GLU A 471 -23.19 0.42 -7.53
N VAL A 472 -23.60 0.84 -6.34
CA VAL A 472 -24.94 0.54 -5.82
C VAL A 472 -25.97 1.38 -6.59
N ASN A 473 -27.04 0.72 -7.04
CA ASN A 473 -28.13 1.37 -7.78
C ASN A 473 -29.05 2.15 -6.84
N THR A 474 -29.16 3.45 -7.06
CA THR A 474 -29.96 4.36 -6.23
C THR A 474 -31.47 4.19 -6.40
N ASP A 475 -31.97 3.47 -7.42
CA ASP A 475 -33.39 3.18 -7.59
C ASP A 475 -33.98 2.36 -6.42
N TYR A 476 -33.12 1.61 -5.72
CA TYR A 476 -33.51 0.83 -4.54
C TYR A 476 -33.36 1.58 -3.21
N ARG A 477 -32.85 2.80 -3.23
CA ARG A 477 -32.48 3.57 -2.03
C ARG A 477 -33.64 3.71 -1.06
N GLU A 478 -34.80 4.23 -1.49
CA GLU A 478 -35.93 4.46 -0.60
C GLU A 478 -36.37 3.16 0.10
N ARG A 479 -36.45 2.08 -0.66
CA ARG A 479 -36.83 0.76 -0.16
C ARG A 479 -35.86 0.20 0.87
N LEU A 480 -34.57 0.47 0.73
CA LEU A 480 -33.52 0.08 1.68
C LEU A 480 -33.54 0.98 2.92
N GLU A 481 -33.68 2.31 2.76
CA GLU A 481 -33.77 3.25 3.88
C GLU A 481 -35.00 2.99 4.77
N GLU A 482 -36.14 2.59 4.20
CA GLU A 482 -37.33 2.15 4.94
C GLU A 482 -37.05 0.92 5.84
N LYS A 483 -36.04 0.12 5.51
CA LYS A 483 -35.60 -1.05 6.28
C LYS A 483 -34.41 -0.76 7.20
N GLY A 484 -34.00 0.50 7.31
CA GLY A 484 -32.98 0.96 8.24
C GLY A 484 -31.56 1.01 7.67
N LEU A 485 -31.32 0.60 6.42
CA LEU A 485 -30.03 0.79 5.76
C LEU A 485 -29.97 2.21 5.19
N VAL A 486 -29.30 3.11 5.90
CA VAL A 486 -29.21 4.53 5.57
C VAL A 486 -28.04 4.79 4.62
N PHE A 487 -28.31 5.54 3.54
CA PHE A 487 -27.27 6.06 2.65
C PHE A 487 -26.71 7.35 3.27
N SER A 488 -25.68 7.20 4.06
CA SER A 488 -25.10 8.27 4.88
C SER A 488 -23.98 9.06 4.20
N GLY A 489 -23.46 8.56 3.06
CA GLY A 489 -22.52 9.26 2.20
C GLY A 489 -22.90 9.13 0.73
N MET A 490 -22.84 10.26 0.00
CA MET A 490 -23.15 10.32 -1.44
C MET A 490 -22.08 11.15 -2.15
N SER A 491 -21.89 10.89 -3.45
CA SER A 491 -21.12 11.78 -4.32
C SER A 491 -21.70 13.21 -4.28
N PRO A 492 -20.92 14.27 -4.58
CA PRO A 492 -21.38 15.65 -4.49
C PRO A 492 -22.62 15.99 -5.32
N ASP A 493 -22.84 15.25 -6.41
CA ASP A 493 -24.04 15.35 -7.26
C ASP A 493 -25.24 14.53 -6.74
N GLY A 494 -25.01 13.69 -5.70
CA GLY A 494 -26.04 12.84 -5.09
C GLY A 494 -26.40 11.59 -5.86
N LEU A 495 -25.64 11.25 -6.91
CA LEU A 495 -25.96 10.11 -7.80
C LEU A 495 -25.33 8.79 -7.33
N LEU A 496 -24.14 8.82 -6.74
CA LEU A 496 -23.38 7.64 -6.37
C LEU A 496 -23.35 7.44 -4.85
N PRO A 497 -23.80 6.29 -4.35
CA PRO A 497 -23.68 5.94 -2.93
C PRO A 497 -22.23 5.67 -2.57
N GLU A 498 -21.75 6.36 -1.54
CA GLU A 498 -20.38 6.26 -1.03
C GLU A 498 -20.32 5.51 0.31
N ILE A 499 -21.35 5.68 1.14
CA ILE A 499 -21.41 5.05 2.47
C ILE A 499 -22.84 4.62 2.79
N VAL A 500 -22.95 3.43 3.38
CA VAL A 500 -24.19 2.93 3.99
C VAL A 500 -23.95 2.57 5.45
N GLU A 501 -24.97 2.76 6.31
CA GLU A 501 -24.89 2.42 7.73
C GLU A 501 -26.24 1.97 8.28
N TYR A 502 -26.25 1.16 9.36
CA TYR A 502 -27.44 0.91 10.17
C TYR A 502 -27.36 1.76 11.45
N ALA A 503 -28.32 2.67 11.63
CA ALA A 503 -28.36 3.54 12.83
C ALA A 503 -28.58 2.75 14.13
N ASP A 504 -29.39 1.70 14.07
CA ASP A 504 -29.74 0.84 15.21
C ASP A 504 -28.75 -0.30 15.49
N HIS A 505 -27.59 -0.29 14.80
CA HIS A 505 -26.53 -1.25 15.02
C HIS A 505 -25.38 -0.62 15.81
N PRO A 506 -24.72 -1.33 16.73
CA PRO A 506 -23.56 -0.82 17.47
C PRO A 506 -22.52 -0.18 16.54
N TRP A 507 -22.14 -0.89 15.47
CA TRP A 507 -21.29 -0.36 14.41
C TRP A 507 -21.46 -1.19 13.14
N PHE A 508 -22.14 -0.68 12.15
CA PHE A 508 -22.29 -1.33 10.84
C PHE A 508 -22.14 -0.27 9.75
N VAL A 509 -20.99 -0.28 9.09
CA VAL A 509 -20.66 0.69 8.05
C VAL A 509 -20.13 -0.03 6.82
N GLY A 510 -20.67 0.31 5.67
CA GLY A 510 -20.13 -0.06 4.36
C GLY A 510 -19.69 1.17 3.60
N VAL A 511 -18.51 1.13 3.00
CA VAL A 511 -17.94 2.22 2.20
C VAL A 511 -17.53 1.75 0.81
N GLN A 512 -17.78 2.57 -0.22
CA GLN A 512 -17.44 2.21 -1.60
C GLN A 512 -15.96 2.45 -1.91
N PHE A 513 -15.33 3.35 -1.20
CA PHE A 513 -13.92 3.69 -1.29
C PHE A 513 -13.03 2.77 -0.44
N HIS A 514 -11.71 2.99 -0.49
CA HIS A 514 -10.67 2.22 0.19
C HIS A 514 -9.97 3.06 1.29
N PRO A 515 -10.54 3.17 2.50
CA PRO A 515 -9.97 3.98 3.58
C PRO A 515 -8.61 3.46 4.08
N GLU A 516 -8.33 2.17 3.89
CA GLU A 516 -7.05 1.55 4.23
C GLU A 516 -5.87 2.21 3.51
N LEU A 517 -6.09 2.75 2.30
CA LEU A 517 -5.05 3.40 1.50
C LEU A 517 -4.61 4.76 2.06
N LYS A 518 -5.40 5.37 2.95
CA LYS A 518 -5.09 6.66 3.58
C LYS A 518 -4.67 6.56 5.04
N SER A 519 -4.79 5.38 5.66
CA SER A 519 -4.43 5.20 7.07
C SER A 519 -2.91 5.26 7.29
N ARG A 520 -2.49 5.97 8.34
CA ARG A 520 -1.08 6.18 8.71
C ARG A 520 -0.87 5.96 10.21
N PRO A 521 0.33 5.57 10.67
CA PRO A 521 0.56 5.29 12.08
C PRO A 521 0.35 6.50 13.00
N PHE A 522 0.63 7.71 12.48
CA PHE A 522 0.48 8.97 13.23
C PHE A 522 -0.89 9.63 13.02
N GLU A 523 -1.62 9.20 12.02
CA GLU A 523 -2.95 9.68 11.63
C GLU A 523 -3.80 8.46 11.23
N PRO A 524 -4.18 7.59 12.20
CA PRO A 524 -5.04 6.46 11.94
C PRO A 524 -6.33 6.92 11.27
N HIS A 525 -6.74 6.22 10.22
CA HIS A 525 -7.97 6.58 9.53
C HIS A 525 -9.17 6.49 10.49
N PRO A 526 -10.05 7.51 10.56
CA PRO A 526 -11.09 7.59 11.58
C PRO A 526 -12.05 6.40 11.58
N LEU A 527 -12.38 5.83 10.43
CA LEU A 527 -13.22 4.63 10.35
C LEU A 527 -12.55 3.40 10.97
N PHE A 528 -11.24 3.20 10.76
CA PHE A 528 -10.52 2.08 11.39
C PHE A 528 -10.36 2.29 12.90
N ALA A 529 -10.08 3.51 13.35
CA ALA A 529 -10.01 3.82 14.77
C ALA A 529 -11.35 3.54 15.47
N SER A 530 -12.45 4.02 14.90
CA SER A 530 -13.80 3.80 15.44
C SER A 530 -14.27 2.35 15.34
N PHE A 531 -13.92 1.63 14.28
CA PHE A 531 -14.24 0.21 14.14
C PHE A 531 -13.55 -0.64 15.21
N VAL A 532 -12.25 -0.39 15.45
CA VAL A 532 -11.50 -1.09 16.52
C VAL A 532 -12.03 -0.71 17.91
N GLU A 533 -12.45 0.55 18.12
CA GLU A 533 -13.11 0.97 19.36
C GLU A 533 -14.42 0.20 19.59
N ALA A 534 -15.24 0.05 18.55
CA ALA A 534 -16.47 -0.74 18.61
C ALA A 534 -16.20 -2.22 18.88
N ALA A 535 -15.16 -2.79 18.25
CA ALA A 535 -14.73 -4.16 18.53
C ALA A 535 -14.26 -4.34 19.99
N LEU A 536 -13.57 -3.33 20.54
CA LEU A 536 -13.17 -3.34 21.96
C LEU A 536 -14.39 -3.24 22.89
N ALA A 537 -15.40 -2.45 22.53
CA ALA A 537 -16.67 -2.43 23.29
C ALA A 537 -17.36 -3.79 23.23
N GLN A 538 -17.40 -4.43 22.05
CA GLN A 538 -17.96 -5.79 21.88
C GLN A 538 -17.23 -6.83 22.73
N SER A 539 -15.91 -6.80 22.79
CA SER A 539 -15.10 -7.76 23.56
C SER A 539 -15.37 -7.73 25.06
N ARG A 540 -15.97 -6.68 25.58
CA ARG A 540 -16.37 -6.54 26.99
C ARG A 540 -17.77 -7.10 27.27
N LEU A 541 -18.52 -7.45 26.23
CA LEU A 541 -19.88 -7.99 26.33
C LEU A 541 -19.90 -9.51 26.19
N VAL A 542 -18.85 -10.08 25.61
CA VAL A 542 -18.61 -11.52 25.44
C VAL A 542 -17.61 -12.00 26.52
#